data_60b3c9c1e91244e6d699ef2c643f444c
#
_entry.id   60b3c9c1e91244e6d699ef2c643f444c
#
_cell.length_a   1.000
_cell.length_b   1.000
_cell.length_c   1.000
_cell.angle_alpha   90.00
_cell.angle_beta   90.00
_cell.angle_gamma   90.00
#
_symmetry.space_group_name_H-M   'P 1'
#
loop_
_entity.id
_entity.type
_entity.pdbx_description
1 polymer ?
#
loop_
_entity_poly.entity_id
_entity_poly.type
_entity_poly.pdbx_seq_one_letter_code
_entity_poly.pdbx_strand_id
1 'polypeptide(L)'
;MPEYLSIATHERIEMISIGSQLAELLRKKAEDGWKDGFLAVYSPHTTCGLTINEGWDPDVMADMESFLAARVPQDWGFRHAEGNSDAHIKTSFFGSSVLVPVADGRPDLGQWQAVYLCESDGPRVRTLRVSFLKEA
;
A
#
# COMPACT_ATOMS: atom_id res chain seq x y z
N MET A 1 10.33 -0.98 18.04
CA MET A 1 10.58 0.22 17.21
C MET A 1 9.99 0.00 15.82
N PRO A 2 9.23 0.94 15.31
CA PRO A 2 8.75 0.85 13.93
C PRO A 2 9.88 1.07 12.93
N GLU A 3 9.68 0.54 11.74
CA GLU A 3 10.53 0.81 10.59
C GLU A 3 9.77 1.69 9.60
N TYR A 4 10.50 2.35 8.73
CA TYR A 4 9.93 3.21 7.70
C TYR A 4 10.43 2.78 6.33
N LEU A 5 9.50 2.74 5.36
CA LEU A 5 9.82 2.47 3.96
C LEU A 5 9.60 3.71 3.14
N SER A 6 10.59 4.09 2.33
CA SER A 6 10.44 5.15 1.34
C SER A 6 10.18 4.53 -0.02
N ILE A 7 9.05 4.88 -0.63
CA ILE A 7 8.62 4.38 -1.93
C ILE A 7 8.55 5.57 -2.89
N ALA A 8 9.36 5.57 -3.94
CA ALA A 8 9.27 6.56 -5.00
C ALA A 8 8.17 6.16 -5.97
N THR A 9 7.22 7.04 -6.23
CA THR A 9 6.20 6.83 -7.24
C THR A 9 6.53 7.62 -8.51
N HIS A 10 6.07 7.16 -9.68
CA HIS A 10 6.49 7.68 -10.98
C HIS A 10 5.33 8.26 -11.79
N GLU A 11 4.12 7.83 -11.50
CA GLU A 11 2.90 8.26 -12.18
C GLU A 11 1.96 8.96 -11.20
N ARG A 12 1.00 9.71 -11.72
CA ARG A 12 -0.03 10.31 -10.87
C ARG A 12 -0.88 9.23 -10.19
N ILE A 13 -1.29 8.22 -10.96
CA ILE A 13 -2.05 7.07 -10.48
C ILE A 13 -1.21 5.82 -10.76
N GLU A 14 -0.90 5.07 -9.72
CA GLU A 14 -0.01 3.92 -9.83
C GLU A 14 -0.25 2.94 -8.69
N MET A 15 -0.39 1.67 -9.02
CA MET A 15 -0.46 0.58 -8.06
C MET A 15 0.91 -0.07 -7.98
N ILE A 16 1.60 0.07 -6.85
CA ILE A 16 2.97 -0.40 -6.68
C ILE A 16 3.00 -1.56 -5.69
N SER A 17 3.47 -2.73 -6.14
CA SER A 17 3.73 -3.85 -5.23
C SER A 17 4.90 -3.50 -4.32
N ILE A 18 4.70 -3.64 -3.01
CA ILE A 18 5.75 -3.39 -2.01
C ILE A 18 6.23 -4.68 -1.34
N GLY A 19 5.91 -5.81 -1.95
CA GLY A 19 6.25 -7.13 -1.39
C GLY A 19 7.73 -7.36 -1.17
N SER A 20 8.59 -6.92 -2.10
CA SER A 20 10.03 -7.08 -1.98
C SER A 20 10.61 -6.24 -0.83
N GLN A 21 10.10 -5.03 -0.62
CA GLN A 21 10.52 -4.17 0.49
C GLN A 21 10.10 -4.76 1.84
N LEU A 22 8.88 -5.31 1.93
CA LEU A 22 8.41 -5.98 3.14
C LEU A 22 9.21 -7.26 3.42
N ALA A 23 9.51 -8.03 2.39
CA ALA A 23 10.33 -9.24 2.52
C ALA A 23 11.72 -8.92 3.08
N GLU A 24 12.33 -7.84 2.64
CA GLU A 24 13.65 -7.41 3.13
C GLU A 24 13.59 -6.99 4.60
N LEU A 25 12.55 -6.26 5.02
CA LEU A 25 12.34 -5.93 6.44
C LEU A 25 12.16 -7.18 7.28
N LEU A 26 11.38 -8.14 6.80
CA LEU A 26 11.14 -9.41 7.51
C LEU A 26 12.42 -10.23 7.62
N ARG A 27 13.25 -10.26 6.59
CA ARG A 27 14.54 -10.94 6.62
C ARG A 27 15.42 -10.39 7.74
N LYS A 28 15.50 -9.06 7.84
CA LYS A 28 16.27 -8.40 8.92
C LYS A 28 15.70 -8.70 10.29
N LYS A 29 14.38 -8.67 10.45
CA LYS A 29 13.74 -8.96 11.73
C LYS A 29 13.90 -10.42 12.15
N ALA A 30 13.93 -11.33 11.20
CA ALA A 30 14.19 -12.74 11.50
C ALA A 30 15.58 -12.97 12.08
N GLU A 31 16.57 -12.18 11.66
CA GLU A 31 17.92 -12.19 12.26
C GLU A 31 17.88 -11.80 13.74
N ASP A 32 16.95 -10.91 14.12
CA ASP A 32 16.73 -10.49 15.51
C ASP A 32 15.79 -11.45 16.28
N GLY A 33 15.35 -12.53 15.64
CA GLY A 33 14.51 -13.57 16.28
C GLY A 33 13.00 -13.36 16.13
N TRP A 34 12.52 -12.29 15.46
CA TRP A 34 11.10 -12.08 15.22
C TRP A 34 10.69 -12.71 13.89
N LYS A 35 9.84 -13.74 13.94
CA LYS A 35 9.45 -14.53 12.76
C LYS A 35 7.96 -14.72 12.59
N ASP A 36 7.18 -14.49 13.65
CA ASP A 36 5.75 -14.81 13.66
C ASP A 36 4.95 -13.66 14.25
N GLY A 37 3.80 -13.37 13.66
CA GLY A 37 2.91 -12.31 14.08
C GLY A 37 2.31 -11.57 12.91
N PHE A 38 2.29 -10.24 12.97
CA PHE A 38 1.71 -9.39 11.93
C PHE A 38 2.60 -8.18 11.67
N LEU A 39 2.69 -7.79 10.40
CA LEU A 39 3.11 -6.44 10.05
C LEU A 39 1.88 -5.54 9.99
N ALA A 40 1.92 -4.41 10.69
CA ALA A 40 0.98 -3.33 10.48
C ALA A 40 1.67 -2.30 9.58
N VAL A 41 1.22 -2.19 8.34
CA VAL A 41 1.73 -1.22 7.36
C VAL A 41 0.77 -0.04 7.32
N TYR A 42 1.28 1.15 7.57
CA TYR A 42 0.48 2.36 7.72
C TYR A 42 0.99 3.47 6.80
N SER A 43 0.06 4.08 6.05
CA SER A 43 0.31 5.26 5.25
C SER A 43 -0.20 6.51 5.99
N PRO A 44 0.69 7.46 6.35
CA PRO A 44 0.27 8.73 6.94
C PRO A 44 -0.20 9.77 5.91
N HIS A 45 -0.24 9.38 4.64
CA HIS A 45 -0.62 10.27 3.55
C HIS A 45 -2.12 10.24 3.30
N THR A 46 -2.67 11.34 2.81
CA THR A 46 -4.11 11.46 2.51
C THR A 46 -4.43 11.24 1.04
N THR A 47 -3.42 11.05 0.20
CA THR A 47 -3.56 10.87 -1.26
C THR A 47 -2.91 9.60 -1.78
N CYS A 48 -2.51 8.70 -0.89
CA CYS A 48 -2.18 7.32 -1.25
C CYS A 48 -2.64 6.37 -0.17
N GLY A 49 -3.09 5.19 -0.57
CA GLY A 49 -3.61 4.16 0.31
C GLY A 49 -2.84 2.86 0.19
N LEU A 50 -3.34 1.85 0.89
CA LEU A 50 -2.77 0.50 0.89
C LEU A 50 -3.87 -0.52 0.64
N THR A 51 -3.54 -1.62 -0.05
CA THR A 51 -4.46 -2.73 -0.24
C THR A 51 -3.70 -4.05 -0.36
N ILE A 52 -4.41 -5.15 -0.09
CA ILE A 52 -3.95 -6.51 -0.37
C ILE A 52 -4.92 -7.08 -1.39
N ASN A 53 -4.42 -7.38 -2.57
CA ASN A 53 -5.24 -7.90 -3.66
C ASN A 53 -4.37 -8.68 -4.66
N GLU A 54 -4.87 -8.88 -5.86
CA GLU A 54 -4.29 -9.72 -6.89
C GLU A 54 -2.84 -9.38 -7.21
N GLY A 55 -1.93 -10.34 -7.08
CA GLY A 55 -0.51 -10.18 -7.34
C GLY A 55 0.01 -10.88 -8.60
N TRP A 56 -0.80 -11.65 -9.31
CA TRP A 56 -0.37 -12.46 -10.44
C TRP A 56 -0.84 -11.90 -11.78
N ASP A 57 -2.10 -11.50 -11.86
CA ASP A 57 -2.69 -10.97 -13.09
C ASP A 57 -2.65 -9.45 -13.07
N PRO A 58 -1.77 -8.81 -13.88
CA PRO A 58 -1.66 -7.35 -13.91
C PRO A 58 -2.93 -6.66 -14.43
N ASP A 59 -3.81 -7.37 -15.12
CA ASP A 59 -5.06 -6.81 -15.63
C ASP A 59 -6.00 -6.43 -14.49
N VAL A 60 -5.95 -7.09 -13.35
CA VAL A 60 -6.79 -6.74 -12.20
C VAL A 60 -6.42 -5.34 -11.68
N MET A 61 -5.13 -5.05 -11.52
CA MET A 61 -4.69 -3.72 -11.10
C MET A 61 -5.01 -2.65 -12.15
N ALA A 62 -4.82 -2.97 -13.43
CA ALA A 62 -5.16 -2.08 -14.53
C ALA A 62 -6.67 -1.77 -14.55
N ASP A 63 -7.50 -2.78 -14.32
CA ASP A 63 -8.96 -2.61 -14.24
C ASP A 63 -9.34 -1.74 -13.04
N MET A 64 -8.71 -1.94 -11.89
CA MET A 64 -8.96 -1.11 -10.70
C MET A 64 -8.60 0.36 -10.96
N GLU A 65 -7.44 0.61 -11.53
CA GLU A 65 -7.00 1.97 -11.89
C GLU A 65 -7.98 2.63 -12.88
N SER A 66 -8.35 1.92 -13.94
CA SER A 66 -9.25 2.40 -14.99
C SER A 66 -10.65 2.68 -14.45
N PHE A 67 -11.19 1.75 -13.65
CA PHE A 67 -12.51 1.90 -13.05
C PHE A 67 -12.57 3.12 -12.13
N LEU A 68 -11.58 3.25 -11.24
CA LEU A 68 -11.54 4.37 -10.30
C LEU A 68 -11.33 5.71 -11.00
N ALA A 69 -10.51 5.76 -12.05
CA ALA A 69 -10.32 6.98 -12.84
C ALA A 69 -11.64 7.44 -13.48
N ALA A 70 -12.44 6.48 -13.94
CA ALA A 70 -13.74 6.78 -14.57
C ALA A 70 -14.80 7.18 -13.54
N ARG A 71 -14.81 6.59 -12.37
CA ARG A 71 -15.85 6.80 -11.34
C ARG A 71 -15.52 7.94 -10.39
N VAL A 72 -14.23 8.22 -10.20
CA VAL A 72 -13.75 9.31 -9.35
C VAL A 72 -12.81 10.18 -10.22
N PRO A 73 -13.36 10.95 -11.17
CA PRO A 73 -12.54 11.76 -12.06
C PRO A 73 -11.97 12.99 -11.34
N GLN A 74 -10.81 13.44 -11.79
CA GLN A 74 -10.14 14.60 -11.22
C GLN A 74 -10.96 15.90 -11.43
N ASP A 75 -11.67 16.01 -12.52
CA ASP A 75 -12.39 17.21 -12.96
C ASP A 75 -13.89 17.19 -12.64
N TRP A 76 -14.30 16.50 -11.58
CA TRP A 76 -15.71 16.38 -11.21
C TRP A 76 -16.34 17.69 -10.69
N GLY A 77 -15.55 18.74 -10.44
CA GLY A 77 -16.05 20.01 -9.90
C GLY A 77 -15.93 20.10 -8.38
N PHE A 78 -14.92 19.47 -7.81
CA PHE A 78 -14.66 19.49 -6.37
C PHE A 78 -14.30 20.90 -5.86
N ARG A 79 -14.53 21.15 -4.58
CA ARG A 79 -14.27 22.44 -3.93
C ARG A 79 -12.82 22.64 -3.53
N HIS A 80 -12.06 21.56 -3.34
CA HIS A 80 -10.67 21.64 -2.86
C HIS A 80 -9.79 22.36 -3.88
N ALA A 81 -9.09 23.42 -3.41
CA ALA A 81 -8.34 24.32 -4.30
C ALA A 81 -7.11 23.67 -4.95
N GLU A 82 -6.56 22.61 -4.34
CA GLU A 82 -5.37 21.94 -4.87
C GLU A 82 -5.66 21.05 -6.08
N GLY A 83 -6.93 20.79 -6.40
CA GLY A 83 -7.31 20.01 -7.58
C GLY A 83 -7.07 18.50 -7.46
N ASN A 84 -6.94 17.98 -6.25
CA ASN A 84 -6.64 16.56 -5.99
C ASN A 84 -7.65 15.87 -5.09
N SER A 85 -8.89 16.36 -5.01
CA SER A 85 -9.94 15.71 -4.22
C SER A 85 -10.22 14.28 -4.65
N ASP A 86 -10.08 13.97 -5.93
CA ASP A 86 -10.20 12.61 -6.43
C ASP A 86 -9.22 11.66 -5.74
N ALA A 87 -7.98 12.12 -5.50
CA ALA A 87 -6.96 11.34 -4.81
C ALA A 87 -7.33 11.07 -3.35
N HIS A 88 -7.87 12.06 -2.63
CA HIS A 88 -8.36 11.89 -1.27
C HIS A 88 -9.52 10.88 -1.21
N ILE A 89 -10.43 10.95 -2.16
CA ILE A 89 -11.58 10.03 -2.23
C ILE A 89 -11.10 8.60 -2.52
N LYS A 90 -10.23 8.43 -3.52
CA LYS A 90 -9.65 7.12 -3.86
C LYS A 90 -8.92 6.50 -2.67
N THR A 91 -8.15 7.30 -1.94
CA THR A 91 -7.45 6.86 -0.73
C THR A 91 -8.41 6.33 0.33
N SER A 92 -9.59 6.95 0.46
CA SER A 92 -10.61 6.48 1.39
C SER A 92 -11.20 5.12 1.00
N PHE A 93 -11.27 4.80 -0.28
CA PHE A 93 -11.70 3.46 -0.73
C PHE A 93 -10.66 2.39 -0.41
N PHE A 94 -9.38 2.68 -0.53
CA PHE A 94 -8.32 1.70 -0.22
C PHE A 94 -8.06 1.58 1.28
N GLY A 95 -8.05 2.69 1.98
CA GLY A 95 -7.69 2.76 3.39
C GLY A 95 -6.22 3.10 3.62
N SER A 96 -5.90 3.38 4.87
CA SER A 96 -4.56 3.88 5.26
C SER A 96 -3.68 2.80 5.89
N SER A 97 -4.18 1.58 6.08
CA SER A 97 -3.39 0.52 6.70
C SER A 97 -3.79 -0.85 6.19
N VAL A 98 -2.84 -1.78 6.26
CA VAL A 98 -3.10 -3.21 6.06
C VAL A 98 -2.38 -3.99 7.15
N LEU A 99 -2.96 -5.13 7.54
CA LEU A 99 -2.32 -6.12 8.39
C LEU A 99 -1.85 -7.28 7.51
N VAL A 100 -0.57 -7.59 7.58
CA VAL A 100 0.04 -8.68 6.84
C VAL A 100 0.41 -9.77 7.84
N PRO A 101 -0.23 -10.93 7.82
CA PRO A 101 0.18 -12.04 8.68
C PRO A 101 1.57 -12.52 8.28
N VAL A 102 2.35 -12.91 9.27
CA VAL A 102 3.74 -13.37 9.09
C VAL A 102 3.91 -14.71 9.79
N ALA A 103 4.46 -15.67 9.06
CA ALA A 103 4.83 -16.97 9.58
C ALA A 103 6.22 -17.36 9.07
N ASP A 104 7.06 -17.83 9.98
CA ASP A 104 8.43 -18.24 9.69
C ASP A 104 9.23 -17.20 8.88
N GLY A 105 9.09 -15.93 9.28
CA GLY A 105 9.82 -14.82 8.69
C GLY A 105 9.36 -14.38 7.29
N ARG A 106 8.19 -14.83 6.86
CA ARG A 106 7.64 -14.53 5.53
C ARG A 106 6.19 -14.05 5.63
N PRO A 107 5.72 -13.21 4.68
CA PRO A 107 4.29 -12.91 4.62
C PRO A 107 3.50 -14.19 4.40
N ASP A 108 2.50 -14.41 5.25
CA ASP A 108 1.60 -15.56 5.16
C ASP A 108 0.31 -15.15 4.46
N LEU A 109 0.44 -14.80 3.20
CA LEU A 109 -0.65 -14.35 2.35
C LEU A 109 -1.27 -15.51 1.58
N GLY A 110 -2.49 -15.32 1.09
CA GLY A 110 -3.09 -16.20 0.11
C GLY A 110 -2.24 -16.26 -1.15
N GLN A 111 -2.34 -17.37 -1.88
CA GLN A 111 -1.51 -17.65 -3.07
C GLN A 111 -1.52 -16.52 -4.10
N TRP A 112 -2.64 -15.84 -4.27
CA TRP A 112 -2.84 -14.81 -5.29
C TRP A 112 -2.70 -13.39 -4.75
N GLN A 113 -2.44 -13.22 -3.45
CA GLN A 113 -2.38 -11.91 -2.80
C GLN A 113 -0.99 -11.27 -2.91
N ALA A 114 -1.00 -9.95 -3.05
CA ALA A 114 0.17 -9.10 -2.90
C ALA A 114 -0.24 -7.81 -2.20
N VAL A 115 0.73 -7.13 -1.60
CA VAL A 115 0.52 -5.86 -0.91
C VAL A 115 0.88 -4.73 -1.85
N TYR A 116 -0.01 -3.75 -1.98
CA TYR A 116 0.17 -2.60 -2.87
C TYR A 116 0.08 -1.28 -2.14
N LEU A 117 0.96 -0.36 -2.53
CA LEU A 117 0.76 1.08 -2.32
C LEU A 117 -0.07 1.61 -3.49
N CYS A 118 -1.17 2.28 -3.18
CA CYS A 118 -2.11 2.81 -4.16
C CYS A 118 -1.92 4.31 -4.27
N GLU A 119 -1.07 4.74 -5.21
CA GLU A 119 -0.78 6.15 -5.46
C GLU A 119 -1.92 6.79 -6.25
N SER A 120 -2.39 7.94 -5.80
CA SER A 120 -3.46 8.67 -6.49
C SER A 120 -3.10 10.12 -6.79
N ASP A 121 -1.94 10.60 -6.37
CA ASP A 121 -1.48 11.99 -6.55
C ASP A 121 0.05 12.07 -6.68
N GLY A 122 0.62 11.15 -7.45
CA GLY A 122 2.05 11.12 -7.74
C GLY A 122 2.44 12.03 -8.90
N PRO A 123 3.71 12.01 -9.27
CA PRO A 123 4.80 11.28 -8.62
C PRO A 123 5.28 11.96 -7.33
N ARG A 124 5.59 11.15 -6.32
CA ARG A 124 6.09 11.62 -5.02
C ARG A 124 6.97 10.55 -4.38
N VAL A 125 7.64 10.91 -3.30
CA VAL A 125 8.21 9.94 -2.36
C VAL A 125 7.20 9.74 -1.24
N ARG A 126 6.75 8.50 -1.05
CA ARG A 126 5.82 8.12 0.01
C ARG A 126 6.58 7.38 1.10
N THR A 127 6.35 7.76 2.35
CA THR A 127 6.94 7.09 3.50
C THR A 127 5.87 6.32 4.23
N LEU A 128 6.07 5.01 4.35
CA LEU A 128 5.17 4.11 5.07
C LEU A 128 5.79 3.72 6.40
N ARG A 129 4.97 3.60 7.42
CA ARG A 129 5.38 3.09 8.73
C ARG A 129 5.04 1.61 8.81
N VAL A 130 6.01 0.79 9.25
CA VAL A 130 5.83 -0.64 9.44
C VAL A 130 6.08 -0.99 10.90
N SER A 131 5.10 -1.58 11.57
CA SER A 131 5.21 -2.04 12.94
C SER A 131 5.10 -3.57 12.97
N PHE A 132 5.82 -4.18 13.91
CA PHE A 132 5.90 -5.63 14.07
C PHE A 132 5.12 -6.02 15.31
N LEU A 133 4.02 -6.74 15.13
CA LEU A 133 3.10 -7.11 16.20
C LEU A 133 3.23 -8.60 16.49
N LYS A 134 3.32 -8.93 17.78
CA LYS A 134 3.32 -10.32 18.21
C LYS A 134 1.90 -10.86 18.31
N GLU A 135 1.75 -12.10 17.95
CA GLU A 135 0.55 -12.87 18.27
C GLU A 135 0.64 -13.33 19.73
N ALA A 136 -0.45 -13.24 20.44
CA ALA A 136 -0.52 -13.69 21.84
C ALA A 136 -0.43 -15.21 21.96
#